data_da198ddffb33370602c9cb4ab885db3a
#
_entry.id   da198ddffb33370602c9cb4ab885db3a
#
_cell.length_a   1.000
_cell.length_b   1.000
_cell.length_c   1.000
_cell.angle_alpha   90.00
_cell.angle_beta   90.00
_cell.angle_gamma   90.00
#
_symmetry.space_group_name_H-M   'P 1'
#
loop_
_entity.id
_entity.type
_entity.pdbx_description
1 polymer ?
#
loop_
_entity_poly.entity_id
_entity_poly.type
_entity_poly.pdbx_seq_one_letter_code
_entity_poly.pdbx_strand_id
1 'polypeptide(L)'
;MNRTKRWFAPFFFMAGLFATAMVLTGCGSSGGGSDAGAAANLEKGDVVISLTDAEGDFEKYEVDILSILLTRKNGDQVETLPLTTRVDFAQYVQLSEILTTGTIPVGAYTDASMVLDYSNADIQVEVDRVSTPAVPQDADGNALTTLEVRVKLDMKRPLVIAPGIPAHLSLDFDLEATNTVDTVVVPPLVTVEPTLIAEVNPDFDHLKRHRIRGLLSDIDEREETFEIAIRPFRHRIHRDARHFGKLRIVPSAETTYEVDGETGEGSKGFELLAQKALRTPVIVFGEFNVRERVFKAREVLAGSSVPGGVRDAVRGSIIARSGDTLTVRGATLLRDERAIVLRQDVKVLLGENTKVTKQGKHRSDEMDPLNKDDLSVGQRVMVFGKISGTVNTDVLSDPIVAPLSIDATEGLVRMLYTSVVGTVNAIVSDAAEIEMTLRAINGRAIEIFDFSISLKNK
;
A
#
# COMPACT_ATOMS: atom_id res chain seq x y z
N MET A 1 -34.93 -39.14 36.65
CA MET A 1 -36.24 -38.76 37.25
C MET A 1 -36.65 -37.42 36.61
N ASN A 2 -37.76 -37.49 35.89
CA ASN A 2 -38.74 -36.45 35.55
C ASN A 2 -38.29 -35.23 34.71
N ARG A 3 -38.74 -35.19 33.54
CA ARG A 3 -39.97 -34.90 32.74
C ARG A 3 -40.00 -33.46 32.26
N THR A 4 -39.79 -33.29 30.97
CA THR A 4 -40.75 -32.90 29.91
C THR A 4 -41.70 -31.74 30.22
N LYS A 5 -41.69 -30.71 29.36
CA LYS A 5 -42.92 -30.25 28.70
C LYS A 5 -42.59 -29.40 27.44
N ARG A 6 -43.04 -29.95 26.32
CA ARG A 6 -43.31 -29.31 25.04
C ARG A 6 -44.54 -28.43 25.20
N TRP A 7 -44.60 -27.30 24.48
CA TRP A 7 -45.88 -26.73 24.03
C TRP A 7 -45.79 -26.31 22.58
N PHE A 8 -46.75 -26.81 21.82
CA PHE A 8 -47.00 -26.59 20.41
C PHE A 8 -48.18 -25.62 20.21
N ALA A 9 -48.15 -24.84 19.13
CA ALA A 9 -49.18 -24.50 18.15
C ALA A 9 -50.14 -23.34 18.48
N PRO A 10 -50.95 -22.84 17.52
CA PRO A 10 -50.93 -23.01 16.07
C PRO A 10 -51.14 -21.75 15.21
N PHE A 11 -50.94 -21.91 13.92
CA PHE A 11 -51.50 -21.29 12.74
C PHE A 11 -52.72 -20.30 12.88
N PHE A 12 -52.66 -19.19 12.12
CA PHE A 12 -53.82 -18.65 11.42
C PHE A 12 -53.43 -18.09 10.05
N PHE A 13 -53.95 -18.74 9.02
CA PHE A 13 -54.08 -18.26 7.64
C PHE A 13 -55.20 -17.19 7.57
N MET A 14 -54.96 -16.08 6.87
CA MET A 14 -56.08 -15.31 6.32
C MET A 14 -55.66 -14.76 4.95
N ALA A 15 -56.16 -15.39 3.93
CA ALA A 15 -56.22 -14.92 2.55
C ALA A 15 -57.29 -13.82 2.43
N GLY A 16 -56.94 -12.78 1.76
CA GLY A 16 -57.86 -11.69 1.41
C GLY A 16 -57.56 -11.18 0.02
N LEU A 17 -58.30 -11.75 -0.93
CA LEU A 17 -58.42 -11.27 -2.31
C LEU A 17 -59.25 -10.01 -2.34
N PHE A 18 -58.84 -8.94 -2.98
CA PHE A 18 -59.76 -7.96 -3.57
C PHE A 18 -59.21 -7.39 -4.89
N ALA A 19 -60.15 -7.35 -5.80
CA ALA A 19 -60.02 -7.14 -7.21
C ALA A 19 -60.03 -5.66 -7.63
N THR A 20 -59.37 -5.43 -8.74
CA THR A 20 -59.60 -4.49 -9.84
C THR A 20 -60.64 -3.38 -9.68
N ALA A 21 -60.21 -2.13 -9.98
CA ALA A 21 -61.03 -1.17 -10.76
C ALA A 21 -60.11 -0.24 -11.56
N MET A 22 -60.12 -0.39 -12.89
CA MET A 22 -59.73 0.66 -13.84
C MET A 22 -60.76 1.75 -13.82
N VAL A 23 -60.28 3.00 -13.75
CA VAL A 23 -61.04 4.15 -14.26
C VAL A 23 -60.09 5.05 -15.05
N LEU A 24 -60.35 5.10 -16.35
CA LEU A 24 -59.88 6.10 -17.29
C LEU A 24 -60.83 7.29 -17.26
N THR A 25 -60.32 8.49 -17.05
CA THR A 25 -60.81 9.79 -17.53
C THR A 25 -59.76 10.81 -17.09
N GLY A 26 -59.21 11.71 -17.82
CA GLY A 26 -59.67 12.52 -18.91
C GLY A 26 -59.07 13.92 -18.66
N CYS A 27 -58.48 14.56 -19.63
CA CYS A 27 -57.85 15.86 -19.73
C CYS A 27 -58.41 16.99 -18.84
N GLY A 28 -57.46 17.83 -18.34
CA GLY A 28 -57.76 19.16 -17.79
C GLY A 28 -56.45 19.90 -17.44
N SER A 29 -56.10 20.89 -18.24
CA SER A 29 -54.96 21.80 -18.07
C SER A 29 -55.18 22.75 -16.88
N SER A 30 -54.13 23.02 -16.13
CA SER A 30 -53.58 24.35 -15.83
C SER A 30 -52.74 24.37 -14.56
N GLY A 31 -51.51 24.81 -14.69
CA GLY A 31 -50.82 25.76 -13.85
C GLY A 31 -50.46 25.36 -12.41
N GLY A 32 -49.19 25.16 -12.19
CA GLY A 32 -48.60 25.14 -10.84
C GLY A 32 -47.25 24.48 -10.85
N GLY A 33 -46.20 25.24 -11.14
CA GLY A 33 -44.83 24.72 -11.09
C GLY A 33 -44.45 24.34 -9.67
N SER A 34 -44.03 23.12 -9.52
CA SER A 34 -43.07 22.71 -8.52
C SER A 34 -41.97 21.95 -9.28
N ASP A 35 -40.90 22.67 -9.55
CA ASP A 35 -39.66 22.10 -10.00
C ASP A 35 -39.18 21.09 -8.93
N ALA A 36 -39.64 19.86 -9.01
CA ALA A 36 -38.90 18.73 -8.56
C ALA A 36 -37.74 18.60 -9.56
N GLY A 37 -36.61 19.22 -9.21
CA GLY A 37 -35.41 19.17 -10.02
C GLY A 37 -35.14 17.72 -10.40
N ALA A 38 -35.35 17.41 -11.68
CA ALA A 38 -34.81 16.20 -12.29
C ALA A 38 -33.33 16.25 -12.00
N ALA A 39 -32.86 15.32 -11.13
CA ALA A 39 -31.46 15.09 -10.96
C ALA A 39 -30.91 14.76 -12.37
N ALA A 40 -30.25 15.74 -12.98
CA ALA A 40 -29.71 15.61 -14.30
C ALA A 40 -28.82 14.40 -14.23
N ASN A 41 -29.13 13.39 -15.05
CA ASN A 41 -28.32 12.20 -15.19
C ASN A 41 -27.02 12.63 -15.87
N LEU A 42 -26.11 13.21 -15.05
CA LEU A 42 -24.83 13.73 -15.52
C LEU A 42 -24.07 12.56 -16.11
N GLU A 43 -23.67 12.70 -17.36
CA GLU A 43 -22.70 11.76 -17.96
C GLU A 43 -21.52 11.59 -17.03
N LYS A 44 -20.98 10.39 -16.96
CA LYS A 44 -19.87 10.03 -16.08
C LYS A 44 -18.68 9.51 -16.89
N GLY A 45 -17.52 9.73 -16.36
CA GLY A 45 -16.27 9.17 -16.86
C GLY A 45 -15.40 8.69 -15.71
N ASP A 46 -14.32 8.01 -16.01
CA ASP A 46 -13.51 7.34 -14.99
C ASP A 46 -12.26 8.14 -14.65
N VAL A 47 -11.90 8.07 -13.38
CA VAL A 47 -10.66 8.61 -12.84
C VAL A 47 -9.95 7.55 -12.03
N VAL A 48 -8.63 7.50 -12.16
CA VAL A 48 -7.73 6.74 -11.29
C VAL A 48 -6.95 7.74 -10.45
N ILE A 49 -6.91 7.51 -9.14
CA ILE A 49 -6.15 8.35 -8.21
C ILE A 49 -5.02 7.50 -7.62
N SER A 50 -3.80 8.00 -7.70
CA SER A 50 -2.64 7.43 -7.05
C SER A 50 -2.03 8.39 -6.04
N LEU A 51 -1.37 7.81 -5.03
CA LEU A 51 -0.58 8.53 -4.04
C LEU A 51 0.89 8.22 -4.25
N THR A 52 1.71 9.22 -4.10
CA THR A 52 3.16 9.12 -4.02
C THR A 52 3.67 10.08 -2.95
N ASP A 53 4.96 10.04 -2.65
CA ASP A 53 5.59 10.93 -1.68
C ASP A 53 7.03 11.24 -2.10
N ALA A 54 7.52 12.41 -1.70
CA ALA A 54 8.92 12.79 -1.77
C ALA A 54 9.68 12.27 -0.54
N GLU A 55 11.00 12.16 -0.63
CA GLU A 55 11.84 11.72 0.47
C GLU A 55 11.78 12.73 1.63
N GLY A 56 11.69 12.23 2.86
CA GLY A 56 11.70 13.03 4.09
C GLY A 56 12.34 12.24 5.24
N ASP A 57 12.65 12.92 6.34
CA ASP A 57 13.37 12.36 7.49
C ASP A 57 12.49 11.51 8.41
N PHE A 58 11.51 10.81 7.84
CA PHE A 58 10.53 10.04 8.59
C PHE A 58 10.74 8.51 8.44
N GLU A 59 10.82 7.80 9.55
CA GLU A 59 10.75 6.35 9.56
C GLU A 59 9.30 5.85 9.41
N LYS A 60 8.35 6.66 9.86
CA LYS A 60 6.91 6.45 9.73
C LYS A 60 6.18 7.78 9.75
N TYR A 61 5.19 7.91 8.87
CA TYR A 61 4.28 9.07 8.85
C TYR A 61 2.86 8.60 8.56
N GLU A 62 2.19 8.09 9.60
CA GLU A 62 0.89 7.45 9.47
C GLU A 62 -0.23 8.35 9.97
N VAL A 63 -1.15 8.73 9.06
CA VAL A 63 -2.32 9.57 9.32
C VAL A 63 -3.55 9.00 8.62
N ASP A 64 -4.74 9.47 8.99
CA ASP A 64 -5.98 9.08 8.33
C ASP A 64 -6.37 10.10 7.25
N ILE A 65 -6.58 9.66 6.00
CA ILE A 65 -7.20 10.46 4.95
C ILE A 65 -8.71 10.32 5.12
N LEU A 66 -9.38 11.41 5.47
CA LEU A 66 -10.82 11.45 5.64
C LEU A 66 -11.55 11.55 4.32
N SER A 67 -11.05 12.36 3.39
CA SER A 67 -11.64 12.59 2.08
C SER A 67 -10.62 13.05 1.05
N ILE A 68 -10.91 12.79 -0.23
CA ILE A 68 -10.24 13.37 -1.39
C ILE A 68 -11.31 13.94 -2.30
N LEU A 69 -11.36 15.25 -2.39
CA LEU A 69 -12.37 16.01 -3.15
C LEU A 69 -11.76 16.55 -4.43
N LEU A 70 -12.46 16.38 -5.54
CA LEU A 70 -12.16 17.04 -6.80
C LEU A 70 -13.19 18.14 -7.03
N THR A 71 -12.74 19.37 -7.29
CA THR A 71 -13.60 20.53 -7.54
C THR A 71 -13.71 20.80 -9.03
N ARG A 72 -14.92 20.79 -9.56
CA ARG A 72 -15.23 21.13 -10.94
C ARG A 72 -15.12 22.64 -11.18
N LYS A 73 -14.93 23.02 -12.44
CA LYS A 73 -14.86 24.44 -12.83
C LYS A 73 -16.12 25.25 -12.43
N ASN A 74 -17.26 24.60 -12.28
CA ASN A 74 -18.50 25.24 -11.83
C ASN A 74 -18.63 25.33 -10.29
N GLY A 75 -17.64 24.83 -9.53
CA GLY A 75 -17.61 24.85 -8.08
C GLY A 75 -18.16 23.57 -7.41
N ASP A 76 -18.76 22.66 -8.16
CA ASP A 76 -19.25 21.39 -7.60
C ASP A 76 -18.07 20.55 -7.12
N GLN A 77 -18.21 19.97 -5.93
CA GLN A 77 -17.23 19.05 -5.35
C GLN A 77 -17.68 17.59 -5.49
N VAL A 78 -16.74 16.71 -5.78
CA VAL A 78 -16.96 15.28 -5.93
C VAL A 78 -16.00 14.53 -5.04
N GLU A 79 -16.56 13.72 -4.12
CA GLU A 79 -15.78 12.80 -3.29
C GLU A 79 -15.30 11.61 -4.11
N THR A 80 -14.03 11.31 -3.99
CA THR A 80 -13.40 10.21 -4.74
C THR A 80 -12.86 9.10 -3.85
N LEU A 81 -12.76 9.35 -2.54
CA LEU A 81 -12.32 8.35 -1.56
C LEU A 81 -13.55 7.71 -0.91
N PRO A 82 -13.83 6.42 -1.13
CA PRO A 82 -15.07 5.80 -0.65
C PRO A 82 -15.14 5.62 0.88
N LEU A 83 -13.98 5.54 1.55
CA LEU A 83 -13.86 5.30 2.99
C LEU A 83 -12.63 6.03 3.52
N THR A 84 -12.70 6.50 4.79
CA THR A 84 -11.51 6.97 5.53
C THR A 84 -10.40 5.92 5.45
N THR A 85 -9.23 6.34 5.06
CA THR A 85 -8.11 5.45 4.75
C THR A 85 -6.88 5.88 5.52
N ARG A 86 -6.34 4.98 6.35
CA ARG A 86 -5.10 5.22 7.07
C ARG A 86 -3.89 4.95 6.19
N VAL A 87 -3.00 5.92 6.08
CA VAL A 87 -1.86 5.92 5.17
C VAL A 87 -0.57 6.20 5.94
N ASP A 88 0.47 5.43 5.65
CA ASP A 88 1.83 5.72 6.07
C ASP A 88 2.59 6.28 4.85
N PHE A 89 2.67 7.59 4.76
CA PHE A 89 3.27 8.29 3.62
C PHE A 89 4.76 7.96 3.47
N ALA A 90 5.50 7.74 4.54
CA ALA A 90 6.92 7.36 4.47
C ALA A 90 7.20 6.09 3.66
N GLN A 91 6.17 5.29 3.34
CA GLN A 91 6.31 4.10 2.49
C GLN A 91 6.23 4.41 0.98
N TYR A 92 5.90 5.64 0.59
CA TYR A 92 5.64 6.02 -0.82
C TYR A 92 6.78 6.79 -1.49
N VAL A 93 7.89 7.02 -0.82
CA VAL A 93 9.04 7.77 -1.34
C VAL A 93 9.54 7.23 -2.69
N GLN A 94 9.60 5.90 -2.86
CA GLN A 94 10.03 5.26 -4.10
C GLN A 94 8.91 4.47 -4.80
N LEU A 95 7.66 4.81 -4.47
CA LEU A 95 6.50 4.04 -4.84
C LEU A 95 5.30 4.93 -5.11
N SER A 96 4.57 4.66 -6.17
CA SER A 96 3.24 5.22 -6.42
C SER A 96 2.19 4.14 -6.22
N GLU A 97 1.21 4.38 -5.34
CA GLU A 97 0.13 3.43 -5.05
C GLU A 97 -1.16 3.87 -5.71
N ILE A 98 -1.80 2.99 -6.47
CA ILE A 98 -3.18 3.24 -6.91
C ILE A 98 -4.10 3.10 -5.70
N LEU A 99 -4.70 4.22 -5.31
CA LEU A 99 -5.57 4.34 -4.16
C LEU A 99 -7.01 3.96 -4.49
N THR A 100 -7.54 4.51 -5.57
CA THR A 100 -8.94 4.28 -5.96
C THR A 100 -9.14 4.46 -7.46
N THR A 101 -10.16 3.80 -7.98
CA THR A 101 -10.73 4.09 -9.29
C THR A 101 -12.21 4.41 -9.10
N GLY A 102 -12.66 5.53 -9.66
CA GLY A 102 -14.02 6.01 -9.50
C GLY A 102 -14.61 6.47 -10.82
N THR A 103 -15.94 6.43 -10.89
CA THR A 103 -16.71 6.99 -12.01
C THR A 103 -17.39 8.25 -11.51
N ILE A 104 -16.96 9.40 -12.02
CA ILE A 104 -17.38 10.74 -11.56
C ILE A 104 -18.00 11.55 -12.71
N PRO A 105 -18.73 12.64 -12.41
CA PRO A 105 -19.36 13.46 -13.44
C PRO A 105 -18.37 14.01 -14.47
N VAL A 106 -18.79 14.05 -15.74
CA VAL A 106 -18.00 14.62 -16.85
C VAL A 106 -17.74 16.10 -16.62
N GLY A 107 -16.56 16.55 -17.00
CA GLY A 107 -16.22 17.99 -16.99
C GLY A 107 -14.76 18.25 -16.71
N ALA A 108 -14.42 19.52 -16.63
CA ALA A 108 -13.09 19.96 -16.23
C ALA A 108 -13.04 20.20 -14.71
N TYR A 109 -12.03 19.64 -14.08
CA TYR A 109 -11.75 19.81 -12.67
C TYR A 109 -10.53 20.72 -12.52
N THR A 110 -10.60 21.66 -11.60
CA THR A 110 -9.61 22.74 -11.43
C THR A 110 -8.83 22.63 -10.15
N ASP A 111 -9.35 21.91 -9.17
CA ASP A 111 -8.75 21.81 -7.86
C ASP A 111 -8.91 20.39 -7.30
N ALA A 112 -7.97 19.97 -6.49
CA ALA A 112 -8.06 18.80 -5.64
C ALA A 112 -7.80 19.20 -4.19
N SER A 113 -8.47 18.56 -3.23
CA SER A 113 -8.16 18.70 -1.82
C SER A 113 -8.15 17.36 -1.12
N MET A 114 -7.31 17.26 -0.09
CA MET A 114 -7.18 16.10 0.78
C MET A 114 -7.37 16.56 2.22
N VAL A 115 -8.25 15.89 2.95
CA VAL A 115 -8.46 16.16 4.38
C VAL A 115 -7.81 15.05 5.18
N LEU A 116 -6.88 15.44 6.04
CA LEU A 116 -6.09 14.55 6.90
C LEU A 116 -6.53 14.68 8.35
N ASP A 117 -6.59 13.58 9.07
CA ASP A 117 -6.84 13.53 10.51
C ASP A 117 -5.58 13.05 11.24
N TYR A 118 -5.05 13.94 12.07
CA TYR A 118 -3.86 13.72 12.90
C TYR A 118 -4.19 13.27 14.33
N SER A 119 -5.46 13.18 14.71
CA SER A 119 -5.89 12.83 16.08
C SER A 119 -5.29 11.51 16.58
N ASN A 120 -5.02 10.58 15.65
CA ASN A 120 -4.38 9.29 15.93
C ASN A 120 -3.12 9.10 15.09
N ALA A 121 -2.44 10.18 14.72
CA ALA A 121 -1.22 10.08 13.93
C ALA A 121 -0.15 9.27 14.66
N ASP A 122 0.61 8.50 13.86
CA ASP A 122 1.81 7.79 14.35
C ASP A 122 2.98 8.21 13.47
N ILE A 123 3.69 9.24 13.95
CA ILE A 123 4.84 9.82 13.27
C ILE A 123 6.09 9.44 14.04
N GLN A 124 7.10 8.91 13.34
CA GLN A 124 8.37 8.51 13.94
C GLN A 124 9.55 9.03 13.14
N VAL A 125 10.51 9.59 13.87
CA VAL A 125 11.76 10.12 13.34
C VAL A 125 12.94 9.44 14.01
N GLU A 126 14.08 9.40 13.35
CA GLU A 126 15.30 8.88 13.96
C GLU A 126 16.01 9.97 14.79
N VAL A 127 16.18 9.71 16.09
CA VAL A 127 16.98 10.55 17.00
C VAL A 127 18.04 9.64 17.62
N ASP A 128 19.30 10.00 17.47
CA ASP A 128 20.45 9.23 17.98
C ASP A 128 20.39 7.74 17.60
N ARG A 129 19.94 7.44 16.38
CA ARG A 129 19.77 6.08 15.83
C ARG A 129 18.63 5.28 16.47
N VAL A 130 17.72 5.96 17.14
CA VAL A 130 16.54 5.35 17.76
C VAL A 130 15.29 5.93 17.12
N SER A 131 14.39 5.05 16.65
CA SER A 131 13.07 5.47 16.21
C SER A 131 12.31 6.09 17.36
N THR A 132 11.99 7.36 17.25
CA THR A 132 11.39 8.16 18.32
C THR A 132 10.08 8.77 17.83
N PRO A 133 8.98 8.60 18.57
CA PRO A 133 7.72 9.24 18.22
C PRO A 133 7.81 10.75 18.30
N ALA A 134 7.20 11.39 17.31
CA ALA A 134 7.13 12.82 17.22
C ALA A 134 5.68 13.31 17.30
N VAL A 135 5.50 14.52 17.83
CA VAL A 135 4.19 15.14 18.03
C VAL A 135 3.92 16.14 16.91
N PRO A 136 2.84 15.97 16.12
CA PRO A 136 2.48 16.92 15.08
C PRO A 136 1.84 18.17 15.67
N GLN A 137 2.27 19.33 15.15
CA GLN A 137 1.74 20.64 15.47
C GLN A 137 1.53 21.49 14.20
N ASP A 138 0.69 22.52 14.29
CA ASP A 138 0.56 23.52 13.24
C ASP A 138 1.72 24.56 13.29
N ALA A 139 1.72 25.49 12.33
CA ALA A 139 2.71 26.55 12.26
C ALA A 139 2.70 27.50 13.49
N ASP A 140 1.60 27.57 14.21
CA ASP A 140 1.44 28.37 15.44
C ASP A 140 1.85 27.60 16.70
N GLY A 141 2.24 26.32 16.57
CA GLY A 141 2.65 25.44 17.67
C GLY A 141 1.49 24.78 18.41
N ASN A 142 0.28 24.81 17.87
CA ASN A 142 -0.87 24.14 18.47
C ASN A 142 -0.92 22.67 18.03
N ALA A 143 -1.49 21.82 18.88
CA ALA A 143 -1.70 20.40 18.53
C ALA A 143 -2.56 20.27 17.27
N LEU A 144 -2.03 19.59 16.27
CA LEU A 144 -2.70 19.38 15.00
C LEU A 144 -3.71 18.24 15.11
N THR A 145 -4.97 18.52 14.76
CA THR A 145 -6.04 17.51 14.74
C THR A 145 -6.52 17.19 13.34
N THR A 146 -6.82 18.22 12.55
CA THR A 146 -7.32 18.06 11.18
C THR A 146 -6.65 19.08 10.28
N LEU A 147 -6.27 18.67 9.10
CA LEU A 147 -5.62 19.49 8.10
C LEU A 147 -6.28 19.30 6.75
N GLU A 148 -6.72 20.36 6.10
CA GLU A 148 -7.12 20.33 4.71
C GLU A 148 -6.01 20.90 3.83
N VAL A 149 -5.52 20.08 2.92
CA VAL A 149 -4.51 20.46 1.94
C VAL A 149 -5.16 20.60 0.58
N ARG A 150 -4.94 21.73 -0.10
CA ARG A 150 -5.53 22.02 -1.42
C ARG A 150 -4.45 22.26 -2.44
N VAL A 151 -4.68 21.76 -3.65
CA VAL A 151 -3.84 22.01 -4.80
C VAL A 151 -4.67 22.45 -5.99
N LYS A 152 -4.22 23.49 -6.69
CA LYS A 152 -4.77 23.88 -7.97
C LYS A 152 -4.17 23.02 -9.07
N LEU A 153 -5.03 22.42 -9.87
CA LEU A 153 -4.59 21.67 -11.04
C LEU A 153 -4.13 22.66 -12.13
N ASP A 154 -3.12 22.25 -12.90
CA ASP A 154 -2.57 23.09 -13.97
C ASP A 154 -3.66 23.43 -14.99
N MET A 155 -3.96 24.72 -15.12
CA MET A 155 -4.94 25.21 -16.08
C MET A 155 -4.57 24.94 -17.54
N LYS A 156 -3.29 24.67 -17.85
CA LYS A 156 -2.82 24.30 -19.17
C LYS A 156 -3.01 22.79 -19.42
N ARG A 157 -3.09 22.00 -18.38
CA ARG A 157 -3.33 20.55 -18.40
C ARG A 157 -4.42 20.18 -17.38
N PRO A 158 -5.66 20.66 -17.57
CA PRO A 158 -6.72 20.40 -16.60
C PRO A 158 -7.06 18.91 -16.56
N LEU A 159 -7.54 18.46 -15.41
CA LEU A 159 -8.12 17.12 -15.32
C LEU A 159 -9.48 17.14 -16.01
N VAL A 160 -9.55 16.56 -17.20
CA VAL A 160 -10.79 16.45 -17.98
C VAL A 160 -11.33 15.04 -17.87
N ILE A 161 -12.53 14.94 -17.30
CA ILE A 161 -13.27 13.68 -17.23
C ILE A 161 -14.23 13.61 -18.40
N ALA A 162 -14.11 12.56 -19.21
CA ALA A 162 -14.94 12.32 -20.38
C ALA A 162 -15.36 10.84 -20.46
N PRO A 163 -16.52 10.54 -21.07
CA PRO A 163 -16.96 9.17 -21.23
C PRO A 163 -15.96 8.37 -22.07
N GLY A 164 -15.63 7.18 -21.62
CA GLY A 164 -14.75 6.30 -22.38
C GLY A 164 -13.26 6.68 -22.40
N ILE A 165 -12.89 7.83 -21.84
CA ILE A 165 -11.51 8.30 -21.74
C ILE A 165 -11.16 8.41 -20.25
N PRO A 166 -10.48 7.42 -19.66
CA PRO A 166 -10.08 7.48 -18.26
C PRO A 166 -9.02 8.57 -18.06
N ALA A 167 -9.08 9.22 -16.91
CA ALA A 167 -8.06 10.17 -16.48
C ALA A 167 -7.28 9.59 -15.29
N HIS A 168 -6.05 10.02 -15.12
CA HIS A 168 -5.21 9.68 -13.98
C HIS A 168 -4.78 10.95 -13.26
N LEU A 169 -4.94 10.96 -11.95
CA LEU A 169 -4.47 12.01 -11.05
C LEU A 169 -3.49 11.39 -10.05
N SER A 170 -2.25 11.83 -10.09
CA SER A 170 -1.26 11.50 -9.07
C SER A 170 -1.20 12.62 -8.04
N LEU A 171 -1.33 12.27 -6.77
CA LEU A 171 -1.21 13.18 -5.63
C LEU A 171 0.09 12.86 -4.90
N ASP A 172 0.93 13.87 -4.73
CA ASP A 172 2.19 13.80 -4.00
C ASP A 172 2.07 14.64 -2.73
N PHE A 173 2.18 13.98 -1.58
CA PHE A 173 2.24 14.65 -0.29
C PHE A 173 3.71 14.78 0.10
N ASP A 174 4.36 15.82 -0.39
CA ASP A 174 5.79 16.07 -0.21
C ASP A 174 6.16 16.24 1.26
N LEU A 175 6.62 15.16 1.89
CA LEU A 175 6.95 15.14 3.32
C LEU A 175 8.12 16.08 3.65
N GLU A 176 9.10 16.25 2.78
CA GLU A 176 10.23 17.15 3.00
C GLU A 176 9.77 18.60 2.98
N ALA A 177 8.99 18.99 1.98
CA ALA A 177 8.46 20.35 1.85
C ALA A 177 7.30 20.65 2.82
N THR A 178 6.67 19.60 3.36
CA THR A 178 5.47 19.71 4.21
C THR A 178 5.79 19.80 5.70
N ASN A 179 6.97 19.37 6.14
CA ASN A 179 7.25 19.21 7.56
C ASN A 179 8.61 19.79 7.96
N THR A 180 8.64 20.42 9.13
CA THR A 180 9.87 20.79 9.82
C THR A 180 9.97 19.97 11.10
N VAL A 181 11.08 19.24 11.26
CA VAL A 181 11.32 18.37 12.42
C VAL A 181 12.27 19.02 13.41
N ASP A 182 11.82 19.20 14.65
CA ASP A 182 12.67 19.63 15.77
C ASP A 182 12.94 18.44 16.70
N THR A 183 14.17 17.92 16.62
CA THR A 183 14.64 16.78 17.44
C THR A 183 15.34 17.24 18.74
N VAL A 184 15.47 18.54 18.99
CA VAL A 184 16.11 19.08 20.21
C VAL A 184 15.17 18.97 21.40
N VAL A 185 13.87 19.10 21.18
CA VAL A 185 12.84 18.93 22.21
C VAL A 185 12.44 17.46 22.37
N VAL A 186 11.98 17.12 23.57
CA VAL A 186 11.55 15.73 23.88
C VAL A 186 10.10 15.76 24.38
N PRO A 187 9.16 15.08 23.71
CA PRO A 187 9.32 14.38 22.43
C PRO A 187 9.61 15.32 21.26
N PRO A 188 10.23 14.84 20.16
CA PRO A 188 10.42 15.61 18.94
C PRO A 188 9.11 16.22 18.44
N LEU A 189 9.19 17.42 17.89
CA LEU A 189 8.04 18.13 17.31
C LEU A 189 8.13 18.11 15.78
N VAL A 190 6.98 17.94 15.15
CA VAL A 190 6.83 18.03 13.69
C VAL A 190 5.86 19.16 13.40
N THR A 191 6.38 20.27 12.91
CA THR A 191 5.53 21.36 12.40
C THR A 191 5.11 21.04 10.98
N VAL A 192 3.80 20.89 10.77
CA VAL A 192 3.22 20.51 9.50
C VAL A 192 2.78 21.75 8.73
N GLU A 193 3.43 22.00 7.59
CA GLU A 193 3.10 23.08 6.65
C GLU A 193 2.63 22.44 5.33
N PRO A 194 1.32 22.51 5.00
CA PRO A 194 0.77 21.67 3.97
C PRO A 194 1.27 21.99 2.57
N THR A 195 1.87 21.01 1.92
CA THR A 195 2.24 21.06 0.50
C THR A 195 1.69 19.81 -0.18
N LEU A 196 0.84 19.98 -1.18
CA LEU A 196 0.30 18.92 -2.02
C LEU A 196 0.58 19.26 -3.47
N ILE A 197 1.20 18.32 -4.17
CA ILE A 197 1.47 18.43 -5.60
C ILE A 197 0.52 17.48 -6.33
N ALA A 198 -0.07 17.92 -7.44
CA ALA A 198 -0.96 17.12 -8.24
C ALA A 198 -0.54 17.12 -9.70
N GLU A 199 -0.38 15.94 -10.27
CA GLU A 199 -0.08 15.74 -11.68
C GLU A 199 -1.23 15.03 -12.39
N VAL A 200 -1.69 15.63 -13.49
CA VAL A 200 -2.74 15.07 -14.34
C VAL A 200 -2.10 14.27 -15.46
N ASN A 201 -2.49 13.00 -15.57
CA ASN A 201 -1.95 12.04 -16.52
C ASN A 201 -0.41 12.09 -16.55
N PRO A 202 0.23 11.85 -15.41
CA PRO A 202 1.68 11.94 -15.29
C PRO A 202 2.33 11.05 -16.36
N ASP A 203 3.36 11.57 -17.01
CA ASP A 203 4.29 10.72 -17.74
C ASP A 203 4.91 9.81 -16.69
N PHE A 204 4.81 8.49 -16.90
CA PHE A 204 5.27 7.54 -15.89
C PHE A 204 6.70 7.86 -15.47
N ASP A 205 6.88 8.20 -14.22
CA ASP A 205 8.20 8.32 -13.63
C ASP A 205 8.81 6.92 -13.57
N HIS A 206 9.73 6.65 -14.51
CA HIS A 206 10.43 5.36 -14.57
C HIS A 206 11.29 5.10 -13.32
N LEU A 207 11.46 6.09 -12.46
CA LEU A 207 12.21 5.99 -11.21
C LEU A 207 11.34 5.44 -10.06
N LYS A 208 10.01 5.66 -10.10
CA LYS A 208 9.09 5.15 -9.07
C LYS A 208 8.39 3.88 -9.55
N ARG A 209 8.27 2.91 -8.65
CA ARG A 209 7.49 1.69 -8.91
C ARG A 209 6.01 1.97 -8.68
N HIS A 210 5.17 1.65 -9.64
CA HIS A 210 3.72 1.73 -9.46
C HIS A 210 3.20 0.42 -8.87
N ARG A 211 2.33 0.53 -7.87
CA ARG A 211 1.75 -0.59 -7.15
C ARG A 211 0.23 -0.52 -7.12
N ILE A 212 -0.41 -1.67 -7.22
CA ILE A 212 -1.81 -1.85 -6.87
C ILE A 212 -1.93 -3.01 -5.89
N ARG A 213 -2.77 -2.85 -4.87
CA ARG A 213 -3.06 -3.88 -3.87
C ARG A 213 -4.54 -4.16 -3.81
N GLY A 214 -4.91 -5.39 -3.56
CA GLY A 214 -6.29 -5.76 -3.41
C GLY A 214 -6.53 -7.25 -3.31
N LEU A 215 -7.72 -7.63 -3.68
CA LEU A 215 -8.17 -9.02 -3.69
C LEU A 215 -8.42 -9.46 -5.13
N LEU A 216 -7.98 -10.65 -5.46
CA LEU A 216 -8.27 -11.29 -6.73
C LEU A 216 -9.79 -11.37 -6.90
N SER A 217 -10.35 -10.73 -7.91
CA SER A 217 -11.80 -10.65 -8.13
C SER A 217 -12.27 -11.43 -9.34
N ASP A 218 -11.40 -11.63 -10.32
CA ASP A 218 -11.68 -12.41 -11.52
C ASP A 218 -10.38 -12.90 -12.16
N ILE A 219 -10.46 -13.99 -12.93
CA ILE A 219 -9.35 -14.59 -13.70
C ILE A 219 -9.89 -14.98 -15.07
N ASP A 220 -9.24 -14.49 -16.12
CA ASP A 220 -9.46 -14.91 -17.49
C ASP A 220 -8.26 -15.74 -17.94
N GLU A 221 -8.40 -17.06 -17.84
CA GLU A 221 -7.34 -18.02 -18.21
C GLU A 221 -7.04 -18.00 -19.72
N ARG A 222 -8.02 -17.64 -20.55
CA ARG A 222 -7.86 -17.61 -22.00
C ARG A 222 -6.99 -16.44 -22.45
N GLU A 223 -7.23 -15.27 -21.85
CA GLU A 223 -6.49 -14.04 -22.17
C GLU A 223 -5.28 -13.85 -21.24
N GLU A 224 -5.05 -14.79 -20.29
CA GLU A 224 -4.03 -14.71 -19.24
C GLU A 224 -4.07 -13.37 -18.50
N THR A 225 -5.27 -12.88 -18.15
CA THR A 225 -5.47 -11.63 -17.42
C THR A 225 -6.27 -11.87 -16.15
N PHE A 226 -6.21 -10.93 -15.22
CA PHE A 226 -7.00 -11.01 -14.00
C PHE A 226 -7.45 -9.62 -13.54
N GLU A 227 -8.43 -9.59 -12.63
CA GLU A 227 -8.96 -8.36 -12.06
C GLU A 227 -8.70 -8.31 -10.57
N ILE A 228 -8.30 -7.14 -10.09
CA ILE A 228 -8.13 -6.86 -8.66
C ILE A 228 -9.24 -5.92 -8.21
N ALA A 229 -9.98 -6.32 -7.16
CA ALA A 229 -10.78 -5.40 -6.37
C ALA A 229 -9.84 -4.63 -5.44
N ILE A 230 -9.66 -3.34 -5.70
CA ILE A 230 -8.70 -2.49 -5.01
C ILE A 230 -9.00 -2.45 -3.51
N ARG A 231 -7.98 -2.66 -2.71
CA ARG A 231 -7.97 -2.55 -1.26
C ARG A 231 -6.66 -1.91 -0.83
N PRO A 232 -6.55 -0.60 -0.99
CA PRO A 232 -5.40 0.11 -0.48
C PRO A 232 -5.44 0.02 1.04
N PHE A 233 -4.35 -0.42 1.64
CA PHE A 233 -4.23 -0.40 3.09
C PHE A 233 -5.13 -1.41 3.85
N ARG A 234 -5.55 -1.06 5.07
CA ARG A 234 -6.12 -1.90 6.13
C ARG A 234 -7.60 -2.23 6.00
N HIS A 235 -8.21 -2.03 4.85
CA HIS A 235 -9.65 -2.26 4.76
C HIS A 235 -9.97 -3.75 4.84
N ARG A 236 -10.42 -4.17 6.01
CA ARG A 236 -11.08 -5.48 6.18
C ARG A 236 -12.22 -5.56 5.19
N ILE A 237 -12.50 -6.78 4.73
CA ILE A 237 -13.64 -7.05 3.87
C ILE A 237 -14.91 -6.74 4.66
N HIS A 238 -15.33 -5.49 4.66
CA HIS A 238 -16.64 -5.13 5.13
C HIS A 238 -17.67 -5.55 4.08
N ARG A 239 -18.81 -6.02 4.55
CA ARG A 239 -19.96 -6.34 3.69
C ARG A 239 -20.58 -5.10 3.06
N ASP A 240 -20.01 -3.94 3.30
CA ASP A 240 -20.47 -2.65 2.80
C ASP A 240 -20.23 -2.53 1.30
N ALA A 241 -21.23 -1.95 0.61
CA ALA A 241 -21.24 -1.76 -0.83
C ALA A 241 -20.24 -0.73 -1.36
N ARG A 242 -19.40 -0.14 -0.49
CA ARG A 242 -18.41 0.87 -0.87
C ARG A 242 -17.14 0.20 -1.37
N HIS A 243 -16.75 0.52 -2.59
CA HIS A 243 -15.62 -0.10 -3.28
C HIS A 243 -14.64 0.97 -3.73
N PHE A 244 -13.35 0.70 -3.57
CA PHE A 244 -12.26 1.49 -4.15
C PHE A 244 -12.13 1.30 -5.67
N GLY A 245 -13.01 0.50 -6.25
CA GLY A 245 -13.02 0.15 -7.65
C GLY A 245 -12.30 -1.16 -7.94
N LYS A 246 -12.21 -1.45 -9.23
CA LYS A 246 -11.56 -2.64 -9.76
C LYS A 246 -10.67 -2.26 -10.93
N LEU A 247 -9.59 -3.00 -11.12
CA LEU A 247 -8.69 -2.76 -12.23
C LEU A 247 -8.26 -4.09 -12.86
N ARG A 248 -8.32 -4.12 -14.19
CA ARG A 248 -7.80 -5.24 -14.97
C ARG A 248 -6.29 -5.19 -15.03
N ILE A 249 -5.68 -6.32 -14.76
CA ILE A 249 -4.25 -6.53 -14.78
C ILE A 249 -3.90 -7.34 -16.02
N VAL A 250 -2.95 -6.83 -16.79
CA VAL A 250 -2.45 -7.47 -18.01
C VAL A 250 -0.99 -7.84 -17.80
N PRO A 251 -0.70 -9.10 -17.55
CA PRO A 251 0.66 -9.62 -17.52
C PRO A 251 1.31 -9.67 -18.91
N SER A 252 2.59 -9.92 -18.94
CA SER A 252 3.38 -10.21 -20.13
C SER A 252 4.22 -11.47 -19.95
N ALA A 253 4.89 -11.92 -20.99
CA ALA A 253 5.82 -13.05 -20.90
C ALA A 253 6.98 -12.79 -19.92
N GLU A 254 7.25 -11.51 -19.60
CA GLU A 254 8.31 -11.09 -18.69
C GLU A 254 7.80 -10.79 -17.26
N THR A 255 6.49 -10.96 -17.02
CA THR A 255 5.91 -10.76 -15.69
C THR A 255 6.39 -11.84 -14.74
N THR A 256 6.96 -11.45 -13.61
CA THR A 256 7.37 -12.37 -12.56
C THR A 256 6.27 -12.55 -11.53
N TYR A 257 6.16 -13.75 -11.00
CA TYR A 257 5.17 -14.11 -9.99
C TYR A 257 5.85 -14.72 -8.78
N GLU A 258 5.33 -14.43 -7.60
CA GLU A 258 5.59 -15.15 -6.37
C GLU A 258 4.24 -15.43 -5.70
N VAL A 259 3.83 -16.69 -5.70
CA VAL A 259 2.53 -17.15 -5.20
C VAL A 259 2.76 -18.20 -4.13
N ASP A 260 2.42 -17.88 -2.88
CA ASP A 260 2.67 -18.74 -1.71
C ASP A 260 4.14 -19.20 -1.57
N GLY A 261 5.07 -18.33 -1.99
CA GLY A 261 6.49 -18.58 -1.97
C GLY A 261 7.00 -19.47 -3.12
N GLU A 262 6.16 -19.75 -4.11
CA GLU A 262 6.55 -20.37 -5.38
C GLU A 262 6.73 -19.27 -6.43
N THR A 263 7.79 -19.38 -7.24
CA THR A 263 8.13 -18.38 -8.25
C THR A 263 7.89 -18.91 -9.66
N GLY A 264 7.46 -18.03 -10.54
CA GLY A 264 7.25 -18.32 -11.96
C GLY A 264 7.34 -17.05 -12.81
N GLU A 265 7.46 -17.20 -14.13
CA GLU A 265 7.50 -16.10 -15.09
C GLU A 265 6.53 -16.38 -16.23
N GLY A 266 5.91 -15.33 -16.78
CA GLY A 266 4.95 -15.43 -17.87
C GLY A 266 3.80 -16.38 -17.58
N SER A 267 3.44 -17.24 -18.54
CA SER A 267 2.32 -18.17 -18.42
C SER A 267 2.49 -19.16 -17.26
N LYS A 268 3.72 -19.63 -16.96
CA LYS A 268 3.96 -20.52 -15.80
C LYS A 268 3.65 -19.83 -14.47
N GLY A 269 4.00 -18.54 -14.37
CA GLY A 269 3.67 -17.75 -13.19
C GLY A 269 2.16 -17.47 -13.10
N PHE A 270 1.51 -17.21 -14.23
CA PHE A 270 0.07 -17.04 -14.29
C PHE A 270 -0.69 -18.31 -13.86
N GLU A 271 -0.25 -19.50 -14.27
CA GLU A 271 -0.82 -20.77 -13.82
C GLU A 271 -0.81 -20.94 -12.30
N LEU A 272 0.25 -20.47 -11.61
CA LEU A 272 0.30 -20.48 -10.13
C LEU A 272 -0.80 -19.58 -9.54
N LEU A 273 -1.03 -18.41 -10.14
CA LEU A 273 -2.07 -17.47 -9.71
C LEU A 273 -3.46 -18.03 -10.02
N ALA A 274 -3.66 -18.62 -11.19
CA ALA A 274 -4.95 -19.16 -11.63
C ALA A 274 -5.49 -20.28 -10.72
N GLN A 275 -4.61 -20.98 -10.01
CA GLN A 275 -5.00 -22.00 -9.02
C GLN A 275 -5.51 -21.40 -7.70
N LYS A 276 -5.44 -20.08 -7.51
CA LYS A 276 -5.87 -19.43 -6.27
C LYS A 276 -7.35 -19.12 -6.27
N ALA A 277 -7.95 -19.24 -5.10
CA ALA A 277 -9.35 -18.86 -4.91
C ALA A 277 -9.53 -17.35 -5.12
N LEU A 278 -10.71 -16.95 -5.62
CA LEU A 278 -11.09 -15.54 -5.59
C LEU A 278 -11.03 -15.01 -4.17
N ARG A 279 -10.70 -13.72 -4.02
CA ARG A 279 -10.43 -13.01 -2.77
C ARG A 279 -9.04 -13.32 -2.15
N THR A 280 -8.19 -14.06 -2.85
CA THR A 280 -6.77 -14.15 -2.46
C THR A 280 -6.15 -12.75 -2.48
N PRO A 281 -5.38 -12.34 -1.44
CA PRO A 281 -4.65 -11.10 -1.44
C PRO A 281 -3.63 -11.06 -2.59
N VAL A 282 -3.56 -9.93 -3.29
CA VAL A 282 -2.62 -9.74 -4.40
C VAL A 282 -2.01 -8.34 -4.32
N ILE A 283 -0.72 -8.25 -4.59
CA ILE A 283 0.02 -7.02 -4.85
C ILE A 283 0.61 -7.13 -6.25
N VAL A 284 0.41 -6.11 -7.08
CA VAL A 284 1.01 -6.05 -8.40
C VAL A 284 1.84 -4.79 -8.51
N PHE A 285 3.06 -4.92 -9.01
CA PHE A 285 3.90 -3.81 -9.43
C PHE A 285 3.95 -3.76 -10.95
N GLY A 286 3.88 -2.56 -11.51
CA GLY A 286 3.83 -2.41 -12.95
C GLY A 286 3.58 -0.97 -13.37
N GLU A 287 2.85 -0.79 -14.45
CA GLU A 287 2.52 0.51 -15.04
C GLU A 287 1.03 0.58 -15.37
N PHE A 288 0.40 1.71 -15.04
CA PHE A 288 -0.98 1.95 -15.43
C PHE A 288 -1.06 2.53 -16.84
N ASN A 289 -1.72 1.83 -17.76
CA ASN A 289 -2.03 2.36 -19.07
C ASN A 289 -3.39 3.07 -19.05
N VAL A 290 -3.36 4.38 -19.02
CA VAL A 290 -4.57 5.23 -18.95
C VAL A 290 -5.50 4.98 -20.13
N ARG A 291 -4.95 4.85 -21.35
CA ARG A 291 -5.76 4.70 -22.58
C ARG A 291 -6.51 3.37 -22.64
N GLU A 292 -5.84 2.30 -22.22
CA GLU A 292 -6.38 0.94 -22.25
C GLU A 292 -7.16 0.58 -20.98
N ARG A 293 -7.08 1.41 -19.94
CA ARG A 293 -7.65 1.17 -18.59
C ARG A 293 -7.16 -0.13 -17.95
N VAL A 294 -5.91 -0.44 -18.16
CA VAL A 294 -5.31 -1.66 -17.62
C VAL A 294 -4.03 -1.35 -16.87
N PHE A 295 -3.70 -2.22 -15.95
CA PHE A 295 -2.41 -2.20 -15.27
C PHE A 295 -1.53 -3.28 -15.88
N LYS A 296 -0.42 -2.87 -16.54
CA LYS A 296 0.56 -3.78 -17.13
C LYS A 296 1.48 -4.28 -16.03
N ALA A 297 1.35 -5.55 -15.68
CA ALA A 297 2.09 -6.15 -14.59
C ALA A 297 3.55 -6.42 -14.96
N ARG A 298 4.46 -6.09 -14.04
CA ARG A 298 5.87 -6.52 -14.07
C ARG A 298 6.15 -7.58 -13.02
N GLU A 299 5.52 -7.46 -11.83
CA GLU A 299 5.70 -8.39 -10.71
C GLU A 299 4.37 -8.59 -10.00
N VAL A 300 4.03 -9.83 -9.69
CA VAL A 300 2.79 -10.23 -9.00
C VAL A 300 3.15 -11.03 -7.75
N LEU A 301 2.66 -10.57 -6.61
CA LEU A 301 2.75 -11.27 -5.33
C LEU A 301 1.35 -11.69 -4.90
N ALA A 302 1.16 -12.96 -4.55
CA ALA A 302 -0.18 -13.44 -4.16
C ALA A 302 -0.15 -14.42 -2.97
N GLY A 303 -1.26 -14.50 -2.28
CA GLY A 303 -1.44 -15.39 -1.14
C GLY A 303 -0.52 -15.08 0.03
N SER A 304 0.20 -16.08 0.54
CA SER A 304 1.14 -15.91 1.64
C SER A 304 2.41 -15.13 1.28
N SER A 305 2.62 -14.84 0.01
CA SER A 305 3.67 -13.92 -0.46
C SER A 305 3.30 -12.44 -0.29
N VAL A 306 2.04 -12.14 0.06
CA VAL A 306 1.60 -10.79 0.41
C VAL A 306 1.92 -10.50 1.88
N PRO A 307 2.73 -9.46 2.18
CA PRO A 307 3.15 -9.16 3.53
C PRO A 307 1.97 -8.81 4.46
N GLY A 308 1.93 -9.41 5.65
CA GLY A 308 0.91 -9.12 6.67
C GLY A 308 -0.48 -9.66 6.35
N GLY A 309 -0.64 -10.45 5.29
CA GLY A 309 -1.89 -11.10 4.94
C GLY A 309 -2.12 -12.38 5.76
N VAL A 310 -1.47 -13.48 5.37
CA VAL A 310 -1.61 -14.78 6.03
C VAL A 310 -0.54 -15.01 7.10
N ARG A 311 0.66 -14.45 6.90
CA ARG A 311 1.81 -14.56 7.81
C ARG A 311 2.24 -13.17 8.27
N ASP A 312 2.76 -13.10 9.48
CA ASP A 312 3.50 -11.93 9.91
C ASP A 312 4.72 -11.74 8.98
N ALA A 313 5.05 -10.50 8.69
CA ALA A 313 6.23 -10.18 7.94
C ALA A 313 7.04 -9.08 8.63
N VAL A 314 8.37 -9.23 8.67
CA VAL A 314 9.29 -8.22 9.18
C VAL A 314 10.14 -7.73 8.04
N ARG A 315 10.17 -6.42 7.83
CA ARG A 315 11.00 -5.75 6.82
C ARG A 315 12.09 -4.94 7.51
N GLY A 316 13.34 -5.12 7.12
CA GLY A 316 14.47 -4.36 7.67
C GLY A 316 15.78 -4.73 6.98
N SER A 317 16.91 -4.31 7.55
CA SER A 317 18.25 -4.63 7.05
C SER A 317 18.94 -5.64 7.97
N ILE A 318 19.58 -6.64 7.39
CA ILE A 318 20.41 -7.59 8.14
C ILE A 318 21.64 -6.85 8.62
N ILE A 319 21.79 -6.67 9.93
CA ILE A 319 22.94 -6.00 10.53
C ILE A 319 23.97 -6.98 11.09
N ALA A 320 23.59 -8.21 11.39
CA ALA A 320 24.49 -9.27 11.87
C ALA A 320 23.91 -10.64 11.52
N ARG A 321 24.81 -11.64 11.42
CA ARG A 321 24.47 -13.04 11.20
C ARG A 321 25.31 -13.92 12.12
N SER A 322 24.68 -14.94 12.72
CA SER A 322 25.36 -15.98 13.49
C SER A 322 24.76 -17.34 13.14
N GLY A 323 25.42 -18.08 12.24
CA GLY A 323 24.86 -19.32 11.70
C GLY A 323 23.51 -19.10 11.02
N ASP A 324 22.49 -19.80 11.48
CA ASP A 324 21.11 -19.70 10.97
C ASP A 324 20.28 -18.62 11.68
N THR A 325 20.90 -17.72 12.42
CA THR A 325 20.22 -16.60 13.07
C THR A 325 20.68 -15.27 12.45
N LEU A 326 19.74 -14.48 11.95
CA LEU A 326 19.99 -13.12 11.49
C LEU A 326 19.53 -12.13 12.58
N THR A 327 20.16 -10.96 12.61
CA THR A 327 19.68 -9.79 13.34
C THR A 327 19.25 -8.74 12.35
N VAL A 328 17.98 -8.34 12.40
CA VAL A 328 17.39 -7.35 11.48
C VAL A 328 17.07 -6.09 12.27
N ARG A 329 17.58 -4.94 11.79
CA ARG A 329 17.38 -3.60 12.38
C ARG A 329 16.58 -2.69 11.45
N GLY A 330 15.97 -1.65 12.05
CA GLY A 330 15.06 -0.75 11.37
C GLY A 330 13.85 -1.51 10.86
N ALA A 331 13.39 -2.44 11.69
CA ALA A 331 12.39 -3.41 11.29
C ALA A 331 10.99 -2.83 11.36
N THR A 332 10.20 -3.12 10.34
CA THR A 332 8.76 -2.88 10.32
C THR A 332 8.05 -4.22 10.34
N LEU A 333 7.22 -4.43 11.35
CA LEU A 333 6.33 -5.59 11.41
C LEU A 333 5.06 -5.29 10.60
N LEU A 334 4.74 -6.17 9.68
CA LEU A 334 3.49 -6.20 8.92
C LEU A 334 2.63 -7.34 9.43
N ARG A 335 1.53 -7.01 10.10
CA ARG A 335 0.59 -7.96 10.70
C ARG A 335 -0.83 -7.46 10.51
N ASP A 336 -1.75 -8.31 10.07
CA ASP A 336 -3.15 -7.95 9.82
C ASP A 336 -3.27 -6.66 8.99
N GLU A 337 -2.44 -6.54 7.96
CA GLU A 337 -2.35 -5.36 7.09
C GLU A 337 -1.90 -4.07 7.80
N ARG A 338 -1.38 -4.17 9.03
CA ARG A 338 -0.82 -3.05 9.79
C ARG A 338 0.70 -3.04 9.67
N ALA A 339 1.27 -1.85 9.61
CA ALA A 339 2.69 -1.63 9.75
C ALA A 339 2.98 -1.13 11.18
N ILE A 340 3.89 -1.78 11.86
CA ILE A 340 4.34 -1.40 13.21
C ILE A 340 5.85 -1.24 13.13
N VAL A 341 6.35 -0.02 13.36
CA VAL A 341 7.79 0.23 13.44
C VAL A 341 8.31 -0.34 14.74
N LEU A 342 9.32 -1.18 14.65
CA LEU A 342 9.91 -1.84 15.79
C LEU A 342 11.14 -1.06 16.26
N ARG A 343 11.19 -0.74 17.55
CA ARG A 343 12.30 -0.02 18.18
C ARG A 343 13.46 -0.91 18.58
N GLN A 344 13.31 -2.21 18.38
CA GLN A 344 14.28 -3.21 18.80
C GLN A 344 14.73 -4.04 17.60
N ASP A 345 15.92 -4.60 17.71
CA ASP A 345 16.38 -5.58 16.75
C ASP A 345 15.51 -6.83 16.79
N VAL A 346 15.26 -7.41 15.62
CA VAL A 346 14.50 -8.64 15.48
C VAL A 346 15.45 -9.78 15.17
N LYS A 347 15.38 -10.85 15.96
CA LYS A 347 16.08 -12.10 15.65
C LYS A 347 15.25 -12.91 14.66
N VAL A 348 15.89 -13.35 13.59
CA VAL A 348 15.27 -14.19 12.56
C VAL A 348 15.90 -15.58 12.65
N LEU A 349 15.07 -16.60 12.86
CA LEU A 349 15.51 -18.00 12.88
C LEU A 349 15.27 -18.61 11.51
N LEU A 350 16.33 -19.09 10.87
CA LEU A 350 16.29 -19.79 9.58
C LEU A 350 16.37 -21.30 9.79
N GLY A 351 15.90 -22.07 8.82
CA GLY A 351 16.00 -23.52 8.79
C GLY A 351 16.29 -24.04 7.37
N GLU A 352 16.41 -25.34 7.23
CA GLU A 352 16.62 -25.98 5.93
C GLU A 352 15.44 -25.79 4.97
N ASN A 353 14.22 -25.61 5.51
CA ASN A 353 13.00 -25.38 4.74
C ASN A 353 12.69 -23.89 4.54
N THR A 354 13.57 -22.98 4.99
CA THR A 354 13.40 -21.55 4.71
C THR A 354 13.53 -21.31 3.21
N LYS A 355 12.44 -20.86 2.59
CA LYS A 355 12.46 -20.44 1.19
C LYS A 355 13.16 -19.09 1.09
N VAL A 356 13.99 -18.90 0.06
CA VAL A 356 14.61 -17.61 -0.23
C VAL A 356 14.24 -17.17 -1.64
N THR A 357 13.75 -15.94 -1.76
CA THR A 357 13.41 -15.31 -3.03
C THR A 357 14.11 -13.96 -3.12
N LYS A 358 14.11 -13.34 -4.28
CA LYS A 358 14.58 -11.96 -4.47
C LYS A 358 13.58 -11.15 -5.24
N GLN A 359 13.53 -9.87 -4.94
CA GLN A 359 12.72 -8.90 -5.65
C GLN A 359 13.23 -8.67 -7.08
N GLY A 360 12.33 -8.56 -8.06
CA GLY A 360 12.65 -8.29 -9.46
C GLY A 360 12.87 -9.54 -10.31
N LYS A 361 13.37 -9.34 -11.54
CA LYS A 361 13.59 -10.44 -12.48
C LYS A 361 14.55 -11.48 -11.93
N HIS A 362 14.11 -12.72 -11.95
CA HIS A 362 15.00 -13.87 -11.87
C HIS A 362 15.60 -14.06 -13.29
N ARG A 363 16.90 -14.10 -13.41
CA ARG A 363 17.51 -14.69 -14.61
C ARG A 363 17.26 -16.18 -14.51
N SER A 364 16.28 -16.66 -15.26
CA SER A 364 15.81 -18.05 -15.19
C SER A 364 16.83 -19.09 -15.62
N ASP A 365 17.92 -18.69 -16.26
CA ASP A 365 18.75 -19.62 -17.03
C ASP A 365 20.10 -19.95 -16.39
N GLU A 366 20.48 -19.32 -15.25
CA GLU A 366 21.86 -19.43 -14.73
C GLU A 366 22.01 -19.57 -13.21
N MET A 367 20.94 -19.65 -12.41
CA MET A 367 21.11 -19.70 -10.95
C MET A 367 20.45 -20.91 -10.32
N ASP A 368 21.24 -21.61 -9.51
CA ASP A 368 20.72 -22.53 -8.50
C ASP A 368 19.65 -21.82 -7.66
N PRO A 369 18.62 -22.55 -7.20
CA PRO A 369 17.60 -21.95 -6.36
C PRO A 369 18.25 -21.31 -5.13
N LEU A 370 17.86 -20.06 -4.83
CA LEU A 370 18.36 -19.34 -3.66
C LEU A 370 18.02 -20.10 -2.38
N ASN A 371 18.94 -20.03 -1.44
CA ASN A 371 18.82 -20.67 -0.13
C ASN A 371 19.25 -19.74 1.00
N LYS A 372 19.17 -20.20 2.24
CA LYS A 372 19.52 -19.39 3.41
C LYS A 372 20.96 -18.88 3.42
N ASP A 373 21.89 -19.56 2.74
CA ASP A 373 23.32 -19.19 2.73
C ASP A 373 23.61 -18.02 1.79
N ASP A 374 22.67 -17.69 0.90
CA ASP A 374 22.74 -16.52 0.02
C ASP A 374 22.42 -15.19 0.76
N LEU A 375 21.92 -15.27 2.00
CA LEU A 375 21.58 -14.11 2.81
C LEU A 375 22.85 -13.53 3.47
N SER A 376 23.10 -12.24 3.27
CA SER A 376 24.30 -11.56 3.76
C SER A 376 23.98 -10.33 4.62
N VAL A 377 24.91 -9.95 5.50
CA VAL A 377 24.86 -8.67 6.22
C VAL A 377 24.85 -7.52 5.22
N GLY A 378 24.05 -6.49 5.49
CA GLY A 378 23.81 -5.35 4.61
C GLY A 378 22.55 -5.50 3.75
N GLN A 379 22.10 -6.71 3.47
CA GLN A 379 20.91 -6.91 2.64
C GLN A 379 19.65 -6.41 3.34
N ARG A 380 18.82 -5.71 2.57
CA ARG A 380 17.43 -5.42 2.95
C ARG A 380 16.57 -6.64 2.66
N VAL A 381 15.77 -7.04 3.63
CA VAL A 381 14.97 -8.26 3.54
C VAL A 381 13.53 -8.03 4.01
N MET A 382 12.64 -8.90 3.54
CA MET A 382 11.32 -9.12 4.10
C MET A 382 11.22 -10.58 4.50
N VAL A 383 11.04 -10.81 5.78
CA VAL A 383 11.00 -12.15 6.40
C VAL A 383 9.57 -12.48 6.76
N PHE A 384 9.07 -13.60 6.30
CA PHE A 384 7.72 -14.10 6.58
C PHE A 384 7.81 -15.30 7.52
N GLY A 385 7.11 -15.23 8.63
CA GLY A 385 7.17 -16.29 9.63
C GLY A 385 6.17 -16.07 10.76
N LYS A 386 6.46 -16.71 11.89
CA LYS A 386 5.67 -16.58 13.11
C LYS A 386 6.44 -15.75 14.13
N ILE A 387 5.86 -14.64 14.54
CA ILE A 387 6.45 -13.78 15.55
C ILE A 387 6.24 -14.38 16.94
N SER A 388 7.30 -14.33 17.75
CA SER A 388 7.31 -14.63 19.18
C SER A 388 7.96 -13.50 19.96
N GLY A 389 7.48 -13.29 21.20
CA GLY A 389 7.85 -12.16 22.04
C GLY A 389 6.75 -11.09 22.06
N THR A 390 6.93 -10.09 22.89
CA THR A 390 5.99 -8.97 23.02
C THR A 390 6.40 -7.84 22.09
N VAL A 391 5.50 -7.47 21.19
CA VAL A 391 5.67 -6.27 20.37
C VAL A 391 5.37 -5.07 21.25
N ASN A 392 6.37 -4.24 21.52
CA ASN A 392 6.15 -3.01 22.23
C ASN A 392 5.59 -1.95 21.27
N THR A 393 4.30 -1.64 21.44
CA THR A 393 3.61 -0.58 20.69
C THR A 393 3.45 0.69 21.52
N ASP A 394 3.79 0.63 22.81
CA ASP A 394 3.64 1.75 23.73
C ASP A 394 4.92 2.60 23.75
N VAL A 395 4.75 3.85 23.37
CA VAL A 395 5.81 4.85 23.21
C VAL A 395 6.46 5.23 24.54
N LEU A 396 5.75 5.04 25.64
CA LEU A 396 6.15 5.50 26.98
C LEU A 396 6.67 4.37 27.88
N SER A 397 6.63 3.12 27.42
CA SER A 397 7.09 2.00 28.24
C SER A 397 8.59 1.74 28.07
N ASP A 398 9.21 1.34 29.17
CA ASP A 398 10.63 1.00 29.33
C ASP A 398 11.12 0.06 28.20
N PRO A 399 12.26 0.34 27.56
CA PRO A 399 12.80 -0.45 26.42
C PRO A 399 13.24 -1.88 26.78
N ILE A 400 13.16 -2.33 28.02
CA ILE A 400 13.52 -3.69 28.41
C ILE A 400 12.36 -4.66 28.13
N VAL A 401 12.07 -4.85 26.86
CA VAL A 401 11.17 -5.93 26.42
C VAL A 401 12.01 -7.09 25.89
N ALA A 402 11.56 -8.32 26.15
CA ALA A 402 12.22 -9.52 25.64
C ALA A 402 12.50 -9.39 24.13
N PRO A 403 13.68 -9.83 23.65
CA PRO A 403 14.04 -9.69 22.24
C PRO A 403 12.96 -10.32 21.36
N LEU A 404 12.47 -9.54 20.40
CA LEU A 404 11.51 -10.00 19.44
C LEU A 404 12.17 -10.98 18.47
N SER A 405 11.52 -12.08 18.17
CA SER A 405 11.99 -13.04 17.18
C SER A 405 10.90 -13.42 16.20
N ILE A 406 11.33 -13.73 14.98
CA ILE A 406 10.47 -14.31 13.95
C ILE A 406 11.03 -15.67 13.55
N ASP A 407 10.21 -16.70 13.68
CA ASP A 407 10.54 -18.05 13.23
C ASP A 407 10.18 -18.18 11.75
N ALA A 408 11.22 -18.23 10.93
CA ALA A 408 11.15 -18.42 9.49
C ALA A 408 11.68 -19.79 9.04
N THR A 409 11.82 -20.77 9.94
CA THR A 409 12.32 -22.13 9.62
C THR A 409 11.48 -22.83 8.54
N GLU A 410 10.16 -22.61 8.54
CA GLU A 410 9.22 -23.01 7.52
C GLU A 410 8.63 -21.78 6.78
N GLY A 411 9.40 -20.68 6.81
CA GLY A 411 8.99 -19.38 6.31
C GLY A 411 9.57 -19.06 4.94
N LEU A 412 9.59 -17.75 4.67
CA LEU A 412 10.12 -17.18 3.44
C LEU A 412 10.95 -15.95 3.80
N VAL A 413 12.11 -15.81 3.16
CA VAL A 413 12.90 -14.58 3.19
C VAL A 413 13.00 -14.05 1.76
N ARG A 414 12.43 -12.87 1.52
CA ARG A 414 12.58 -12.16 0.25
C ARG A 414 13.66 -11.11 0.37
N MET A 415 14.71 -11.25 -0.43
CA MET A 415 15.73 -10.22 -0.60
C MET A 415 15.11 -9.02 -1.32
N LEU A 416 15.26 -7.83 -0.77
CA LEU A 416 14.79 -6.59 -1.36
C LEU A 416 15.94 -5.82 -2.00
N TYR A 417 15.62 -4.88 -2.88
CA TYR A 417 16.62 -3.94 -3.38
C TYR A 417 17.29 -3.24 -2.20
N THR A 418 18.62 -3.23 -2.25
CA THR A 418 19.47 -2.66 -1.22
C THR A 418 20.20 -1.46 -1.83
N SER A 419 19.98 -0.28 -1.28
CA SER A 419 20.71 0.91 -1.69
C SER A 419 22.05 1.00 -0.95
N VAL A 420 23.09 1.42 -1.66
CA VAL A 420 24.40 1.68 -1.09
C VAL A 420 24.85 3.08 -1.46
N VAL A 421 25.40 3.81 -0.49
CA VAL A 421 25.93 5.15 -0.66
C VAL A 421 27.41 5.14 -0.30
N GLY A 422 28.23 5.74 -1.15
CA GLY A 422 29.66 5.78 -0.93
C GLY A 422 30.40 6.62 -1.96
N THR A 423 31.73 6.60 -1.87
CA THR A 423 32.62 7.25 -2.83
C THR A 423 33.16 6.23 -3.81
N VAL A 424 33.00 6.45 -5.09
CA VAL A 424 33.58 5.60 -6.13
C VAL A 424 35.08 5.84 -6.18
N ASN A 425 35.85 4.78 -5.98
CA ASN A 425 37.32 4.80 -6.01
C ASN A 425 37.87 4.46 -7.39
N ALA A 426 37.26 3.44 -8.05
CA ALA A 426 37.65 3.00 -9.36
C ALA A 426 36.46 2.40 -10.13
N ILE A 427 36.57 2.46 -11.47
CA ILE A 427 35.67 1.78 -12.39
C ILE A 427 36.55 0.82 -13.21
N VAL A 428 36.32 -0.48 -13.06
CA VAL A 428 37.06 -1.51 -13.78
C VAL A 428 36.22 -1.96 -14.97
N SER A 429 36.36 -1.27 -16.09
CA SER A 429 35.51 -1.43 -17.28
C SER A 429 35.53 -2.85 -17.85
N ASP A 430 36.69 -3.50 -17.84
CA ASP A 430 36.86 -4.86 -18.39
C ASP A 430 36.16 -5.95 -17.57
N ALA A 431 35.98 -5.70 -16.27
CA ALA A 431 35.26 -6.62 -15.37
C ALA A 431 33.80 -6.19 -15.13
N ALA A 432 33.38 -5.03 -15.65
CA ALA A 432 32.09 -4.40 -15.31
C ALA A 432 31.88 -4.22 -13.79
N GLU A 433 32.96 -3.85 -13.08
CA GLU A 433 32.99 -3.69 -11.64
C GLU A 433 33.16 -2.22 -11.24
N ILE A 434 32.59 -1.86 -10.09
CA ILE A 434 32.78 -0.56 -9.45
C ILE A 434 33.36 -0.79 -8.07
N GLU A 435 34.53 -0.24 -7.81
CA GLU A 435 35.11 -0.20 -6.48
C GLU A 435 34.67 1.07 -5.75
N MET A 436 34.11 0.92 -4.56
CA MET A 436 33.65 2.06 -3.77
C MET A 436 33.88 1.88 -2.27
N THR A 437 34.15 3.00 -1.61
CA THR A 437 34.15 3.09 -0.15
C THR A 437 32.75 3.41 0.33
N LEU A 438 32.10 2.46 1.01
CA LEU A 438 30.75 2.60 1.51
C LEU A 438 30.69 3.57 2.70
N ARG A 439 29.67 4.41 2.73
CA ARG A 439 29.32 5.28 3.86
C ARG A 439 28.03 4.81 4.53
N ALA A 440 27.05 4.38 3.72
CA ALA A 440 25.77 3.94 4.22
C ALA A 440 25.19 2.80 3.37
N ILE A 441 24.37 1.97 4.01
CA ILE A 441 23.55 0.93 3.37
C ILE A 441 22.11 1.16 3.83
N ASN A 442 21.18 1.32 2.87
CA ASN A 442 19.77 1.61 3.13
C ASN A 442 19.55 2.83 4.04
N GLY A 443 20.33 3.90 3.80
CA GLY A 443 20.29 5.13 4.60
C GLY A 443 20.93 5.05 5.98
N ARG A 444 21.52 3.89 6.36
CA ARG A 444 22.12 3.67 7.67
C ARG A 444 23.65 3.66 7.60
N ALA A 445 24.28 4.24 8.60
CA ALA A 445 25.73 4.30 8.72
C ALA A 445 26.35 2.90 8.72
N ILE A 446 27.50 2.77 8.05
CA ILE A 446 28.15 1.47 7.82
C ILE A 446 28.55 0.74 9.11
N GLU A 447 28.80 1.51 10.17
CA GLU A 447 29.31 1.05 11.48
C GLU A 447 28.31 0.17 12.24
N ILE A 448 27.00 0.22 11.87
CA ILE A 448 26.01 -0.62 12.53
C ILE A 448 26.01 -2.07 12.01
N PHE A 449 26.68 -2.31 10.87
CA PHE A 449 26.70 -3.61 10.22
C PHE A 449 27.92 -4.42 10.66
N ASP A 450 27.67 -5.61 11.20
CA ASP A 450 28.75 -6.55 11.62
C ASP A 450 29.12 -7.48 10.47
N PHE A 451 30.14 -7.09 9.71
CA PHE A 451 30.68 -7.91 8.61
C PHE A 451 31.69 -8.95 9.07
N SER A 452 32.01 -9.05 10.36
CA SER A 452 33.11 -9.89 10.88
C SER A 452 32.90 -11.38 10.62
N ILE A 453 31.66 -11.81 10.44
CA ILE A 453 31.28 -13.21 10.23
C ILE A 453 31.10 -13.55 8.75
N SER A 454 30.81 -12.55 7.91
CA SER A 454 30.54 -12.72 6.48
C SER A 454 31.80 -13.18 5.67
N LEU A 455 32.99 -13.00 6.22
CA LEU A 455 34.27 -13.35 5.55
C LEU A 455 34.74 -14.80 5.77
N LYS A 456 33.99 -15.59 6.58
CA LYS A 456 34.41 -16.98 6.89
C LYS A 456 33.73 -18.06 6.04
N ASN A 457 32.80 -17.71 5.19
CA ASN A 457 32.02 -18.65 4.35
C ASN A 457 32.10 -18.30 2.87
N LYS A 458 33.29 -17.95 2.35
CA LYS A 458 33.60 -17.93 0.93
C LYS A 458 34.72 -18.89 0.61
#